data_50033abaabf0563d5d6153820e91b300
#
_entry.id   50033abaabf0563d5d6153820e91b300
#
_cell.length_a   1.000
_cell.length_b   1.000
_cell.length_c   1.000
_cell.angle_alpha   90.00
_cell.angle_beta   90.00
_cell.angle_gamma   90.00
#
_symmetry.space_group_name_H-M   'P 1'
#
loop_
_entity.id
_entity.type
_entity.pdbx_description
1 polymer ?
#
loop_
_entity_poly.entity_id
_entity_poly.type
_entity_poly.pdbx_seq_one_letter_code
_entity_poly.pdbx_strand_id
1 'polypeptide(L)'
;MKNKIFSILQIVITVFFVYFTVSNLDLSKLFEVLNNINILYLIIAASIYFSSQIISSERLRYILSDNKFIISFKQNFTLYLIGLFYNFFIPGGIGGDAYKSYLMNKKFNWKLSKVVKLLLLDRMIGLGVLCCILIGLYEIIFLNFNFIYLILTLCFLSIIGYYMVKLIFKNQNIFWKSFLYSLANHTIQFISLFIILYSLGIEDGYFEIIIVFILSSIFSVFSFGGIGIREYIFLSSASILNFSPELSASIGLLFTISAAISSLPGLKFIISKPDYLK
;
A
#
# COMPACT_ATOMS: atom_id res chain seq x y z
N MET A 1 26.09 5.75 5.36
CA MET A 1 26.17 5.84 3.91
C MET A 1 25.07 5.06 3.17
N LYS A 2 24.82 3.77 3.46
CA LYS A 2 23.79 2.95 2.77
C LYS A 2 22.39 3.58 2.75
N ASN A 3 21.93 4.18 3.85
CA ASN A 3 20.59 4.80 3.91
C ASN A 3 20.46 6.06 3.04
N LYS A 4 21.51 6.86 2.88
CA LYS A 4 21.49 8.04 1.99
C LYS A 4 21.39 7.64 0.51
N ILE A 5 22.09 6.56 0.12
CA ILE A 5 22.06 6.05 -1.26
C ILE A 5 20.65 5.57 -1.61
N PHE A 6 20.00 4.82 -0.73
CA PHE A 6 18.65 4.32 -0.96
C PHE A 6 17.62 5.47 -1.11
N SER A 7 17.74 6.52 -0.31
CA SER A 7 16.86 7.69 -0.43
C SER A 7 17.10 8.49 -1.69
N ILE A 8 18.36 8.68 -2.08
CA ILE A 8 18.69 9.32 -3.35
C ILE A 8 18.10 8.51 -4.50
N LEU A 9 18.23 7.18 -4.45
CA LEU A 9 17.65 6.30 -5.47
C LEU A 9 16.13 6.45 -5.55
N GLN A 10 15.43 6.48 -4.42
CA GLN A 10 13.97 6.70 -4.40
C GLN A 10 13.59 8.08 -4.97
N ILE A 11 14.34 9.15 -4.65
CA ILE A 11 14.12 10.47 -5.22
C ILE A 11 14.29 10.42 -6.75
N VAL A 12 15.39 9.86 -7.21
CA VAL A 12 15.68 9.75 -8.65
C VAL A 12 14.59 8.96 -9.37
N ILE A 13 14.17 7.82 -8.81
CA ILE A 13 13.09 6.99 -9.35
C ILE A 13 11.77 7.78 -9.39
N THR A 14 11.41 8.45 -8.30
CA THR A 14 10.18 9.24 -8.24
C THR A 14 10.18 10.37 -9.27
N VAL A 15 11.25 11.16 -9.32
CA VAL A 15 11.39 12.26 -10.30
C VAL A 15 11.37 11.73 -11.73
N PHE A 16 12.05 10.61 -11.99
CA PHE A 16 12.05 9.97 -13.31
C PHE A 16 10.62 9.58 -13.74
N PHE A 17 9.88 8.87 -12.89
CA PHE A 17 8.53 8.44 -13.25
C PHE A 17 7.53 9.61 -13.33
N VAL A 18 7.64 10.62 -12.45
CA VAL A 18 6.81 11.83 -12.56
C VAL A 18 7.12 12.57 -13.86
N TYR A 19 8.37 12.80 -14.19
CA TYR A 19 8.77 13.43 -15.43
C TYR A 19 8.24 12.66 -16.65
N PHE A 20 8.46 11.34 -16.67
CA PHE A 20 8.03 10.51 -17.79
C PHE A 20 6.49 10.47 -17.91
N THR A 21 5.76 10.43 -16.82
CA THR A 21 4.30 10.49 -16.81
C THR A 21 3.82 11.83 -17.37
N VAL A 22 4.33 12.94 -16.84
CA VAL A 22 3.92 14.29 -17.28
C VAL A 22 4.27 14.55 -18.74
N SER A 23 5.43 14.09 -19.21
CA SER A 23 5.87 14.29 -20.61
C SER A 23 5.02 13.51 -21.63
N ASN A 24 4.30 12.49 -21.20
CA ASN A 24 3.44 11.66 -22.08
C ASN A 24 1.93 11.94 -21.90
N LEU A 25 1.57 12.98 -21.15
CA LEU A 25 0.17 13.37 -20.92
C LEU A 25 -0.11 14.76 -21.49
N ASP A 26 -1.30 14.90 -22.05
CA ASP A 26 -1.90 16.20 -22.31
C ASP A 26 -2.49 16.75 -21.00
N LEU A 27 -1.77 17.71 -20.40
CA LEU A 27 -2.18 18.30 -19.12
C LEU A 27 -3.55 18.96 -19.18
N SER A 28 -3.92 19.54 -20.31
CA SER A 28 -5.25 20.20 -20.49
C SER A 28 -6.36 19.17 -20.38
N LYS A 29 -6.21 18.02 -21.06
CA LYS A 29 -7.17 16.90 -20.96
C LYS A 29 -7.18 16.25 -19.59
N LEU A 30 -6.00 16.10 -18.96
CA LEU A 30 -5.93 15.60 -17.59
C LEU A 30 -6.72 16.50 -16.62
N PHE A 31 -6.54 17.82 -16.70
CA PHE A 31 -7.31 18.77 -15.91
C PHE A 31 -8.80 18.73 -16.21
N GLU A 32 -9.20 18.53 -17.45
CA GLU A 32 -10.61 18.36 -17.83
C GLU A 32 -11.21 17.12 -17.14
N VAL A 33 -10.53 15.97 -17.20
CA VAL A 33 -10.97 14.76 -16.48
C VAL A 33 -11.10 15.01 -14.99
N LEU A 34 -10.10 15.68 -14.36
CA LEU A 34 -10.09 15.94 -12.92
C LEU A 34 -11.16 16.97 -12.49
N ASN A 35 -11.47 17.97 -13.32
CA ASN A 35 -12.49 18.96 -13.01
C ASN A 35 -13.92 18.40 -13.05
N ASN A 36 -14.14 17.34 -13.79
CA ASN A 36 -15.44 16.65 -13.86
C ASN A 36 -15.71 15.72 -12.68
N ILE A 37 -14.73 15.51 -11.80
CA ILE A 37 -14.87 14.60 -10.67
C ILE A 37 -15.65 15.27 -9.54
N ASN A 38 -16.63 14.55 -8.99
CA ASN A 38 -17.28 14.98 -7.77
C ASN A 38 -16.35 14.74 -6.56
N ILE A 39 -15.92 15.85 -5.94
CA ILE A 39 -15.02 15.85 -4.77
C ILE A 39 -15.53 14.98 -3.61
N LEU A 40 -16.87 14.81 -3.50
CA LEU A 40 -17.47 13.98 -2.45
C LEU A 40 -17.00 12.52 -2.57
N TYR A 41 -16.94 11.96 -3.78
CA TYR A 41 -16.46 10.59 -3.97
C TYR A 41 -14.98 10.45 -3.62
N LEU A 42 -14.15 11.47 -3.89
CA LEU A 42 -12.75 11.45 -3.47
C LEU A 42 -12.61 11.46 -1.94
N ILE A 43 -13.43 12.24 -1.24
CA ILE A 43 -13.45 12.25 0.24
C ILE A 43 -13.90 10.88 0.78
N ILE A 44 -14.92 10.27 0.18
CA ILE A 44 -15.40 8.94 0.56
C ILE A 44 -14.30 7.90 0.31
N ALA A 45 -13.67 7.92 -0.87
CA ALA A 45 -12.58 7.02 -1.21
C ALA A 45 -11.40 7.15 -0.22
N ALA A 46 -10.98 8.37 0.10
CA ALA A 46 -9.93 8.62 1.08
C ALA A 46 -10.30 8.13 2.49
N SER A 47 -11.58 8.28 2.90
CA SER A 47 -12.09 7.80 4.19
C SER A 47 -12.10 6.27 4.27
N ILE A 48 -12.52 5.62 3.19
CA ILE A 48 -12.48 4.15 3.06
C ILE A 48 -11.03 3.66 3.06
N TYR A 49 -10.15 4.31 2.28
CA TYR A 49 -8.73 3.99 2.31
C TYR A 49 -8.12 4.16 3.70
N PHE A 50 -8.48 5.23 4.43
CA PHE A 50 -8.02 5.44 5.81
C PHE A 50 -8.45 4.31 6.74
N SER A 51 -9.66 3.76 6.59
CA SER A 51 -10.12 2.62 7.38
C SER A 51 -9.28 1.37 7.14
N SER A 52 -8.76 1.16 5.92
CA SER A 52 -7.81 0.09 5.63
C SER A 52 -6.51 0.22 6.43
N GLN A 53 -6.08 1.45 6.73
CA GLN A 53 -4.86 1.70 7.52
C GLN A 53 -5.04 1.31 9.00
N ILE A 54 -6.27 1.36 9.53
CA ILE A 54 -6.60 0.85 10.86
C ILE A 54 -6.37 -0.66 10.91
N ILE A 55 -6.86 -1.38 9.91
CA ILE A 55 -6.67 -2.84 9.80
C ILE A 55 -5.19 -3.21 9.66
N SER A 56 -4.46 -2.49 8.81
CA SER A 56 -3.01 -2.71 8.67
C SER A 56 -2.25 -2.45 9.97
N SER A 57 -2.66 -1.42 10.72
CA SER A 57 -2.10 -1.15 12.05
C SER A 57 -2.39 -2.29 13.04
N GLU A 58 -3.61 -2.84 13.05
CA GLU A 58 -3.97 -3.98 13.90
C GLU A 58 -3.20 -5.24 13.52
N ARG A 59 -2.98 -5.49 12.23
CA ARG A 59 -2.11 -6.58 11.79
C ARG A 59 -0.72 -6.46 12.39
N LEU A 60 -0.10 -5.27 12.30
CA LEU A 60 1.21 -5.02 12.89
C LEU A 60 1.18 -5.22 14.41
N ARG A 61 0.17 -4.71 15.11
CA ARG A 61 0.02 -4.87 16.56
C ARG A 61 -0.07 -6.35 16.95
N TYR A 62 -0.81 -7.13 16.19
CA TYR A 62 -0.92 -8.58 16.39
C TYR A 62 0.45 -9.26 16.22
N ILE A 63 1.21 -8.97 15.16
CA ILE A 63 2.54 -9.52 14.91
C ILE A 63 3.51 -9.14 16.05
N LEU A 64 3.46 -7.91 16.53
CA LEU A 64 4.28 -7.45 17.67
C LEU A 64 3.92 -8.19 18.95
N SER A 65 2.63 -8.27 19.29
CA SER A 65 2.14 -8.88 20.53
C SER A 65 2.47 -10.36 20.63
N ASP A 66 2.35 -11.09 19.53
CA ASP A 66 2.69 -12.52 19.45
C ASP A 66 4.18 -12.77 19.66
N ASN A 67 5.03 -11.79 19.37
CA ASN A 67 6.46 -11.79 19.66
C ASN A 67 6.81 -11.16 21.02
N LYS A 68 5.85 -11.02 21.93
CA LYS A 68 5.99 -10.46 23.27
C LYS A 68 6.32 -8.95 23.30
N PHE A 69 6.11 -8.23 22.22
CA PHE A 69 6.19 -6.77 22.14
C PHE A 69 4.80 -6.18 22.36
N ILE A 70 4.39 -6.04 23.62
CA ILE A 70 3.04 -5.59 24.00
C ILE A 70 2.94 -4.08 23.82
N ILE A 71 1.99 -3.66 22.99
CA ILE A 71 1.69 -2.26 22.72
C ILE A 71 0.17 -2.04 22.65
N SER A 72 -0.32 -0.92 23.20
CA SER A 72 -1.74 -0.60 23.11
C SER A 72 -2.15 -0.23 21.69
N PHE A 73 -3.45 -0.36 21.37
CA PHE A 73 -3.99 0.06 20.06
C PHE A 73 -3.62 1.51 19.73
N LYS A 74 -3.87 2.43 20.67
CA LYS A 74 -3.62 3.86 20.49
C LYS A 74 -2.15 4.16 20.18
N GLN A 75 -1.24 3.56 20.93
CA GLN A 75 0.20 3.74 20.72
C GLN A 75 0.65 3.20 19.37
N ASN A 76 0.20 1.98 19.02
CA ASN A 76 0.56 1.36 17.74
C ASN A 76 0.00 2.15 16.56
N PHE A 77 -1.28 2.56 16.63
CA PHE A 77 -1.92 3.33 15.57
C PHE A 77 -1.25 4.71 15.39
N THR A 78 -0.89 5.38 16.48
CA THR A 78 -0.12 6.63 16.42
C THR A 78 1.22 6.42 15.71
N LEU A 79 1.99 5.39 16.09
CA LEU A 79 3.26 5.07 15.42
C LEU A 79 3.06 4.70 13.94
N TYR A 80 1.96 4.02 13.64
CA TYR A 80 1.60 3.65 12.28
C TYR A 80 1.32 4.89 11.41
N LEU A 81 0.51 5.83 11.90
CA LEU A 81 0.22 7.10 11.20
C LEU A 81 1.47 7.97 11.00
N ILE A 82 2.33 8.06 12.01
CA ILE A 82 3.64 8.71 11.87
C ILE A 82 4.44 8.06 10.73
N GLY A 83 4.50 6.73 10.71
CA GLY A 83 5.19 6.00 9.64
C GLY A 83 4.60 6.24 8.26
N LEU A 84 3.27 6.30 8.13
CA LEU A 84 2.60 6.64 6.86
C LEU A 84 2.99 8.04 6.37
N PHE A 85 2.98 9.03 7.26
CA PHE A 85 3.38 10.39 6.91
C PHE A 85 4.83 10.45 6.42
N TYR A 86 5.75 9.79 7.13
CA TYR A 86 7.16 9.71 6.72
C TYR A 86 7.34 9.03 5.37
N ASN A 87 6.55 7.99 5.07
CA ASN A 87 6.63 7.31 3.77
C ASN A 87 6.19 8.21 2.61
N PHE A 88 5.27 9.16 2.85
CA PHE A 88 4.73 10.03 1.81
C PHE A 88 5.47 11.36 1.67
N PHE A 89 5.83 12.01 2.77
CA PHE A 89 6.20 13.43 2.76
C PHE A 89 7.64 13.72 3.12
N ILE A 90 8.38 12.75 3.66
CA ILE A 90 9.76 13.02 4.09
C ILE A 90 10.75 12.26 3.21
N PRO A 91 11.34 12.95 2.22
CA PRO A 91 12.47 12.42 1.46
C PRO A 91 13.69 12.42 2.37
N GLY A 92 14.41 11.35 2.46
CA GLY A 92 15.67 11.39 3.19
C GLY A 92 16.06 10.13 3.93
N GLY A 93 15.63 8.99 3.47
CA GLY A 93 16.32 7.76 3.78
C GLY A 93 15.96 7.03 5.05
N ILE A 94 15.12 7.59 5.83
CA ILE A 94 14.51 6.82 6.92
C ILE A 94 13.06 6.61 6.50
N GLY A 95 12.78 5.53 5.76
CA GLY A 95 11.40 5.15 5.48
C GLY A 95 10.60 5.09 6.78
N GLY A 96 9.29 5.31 6.70
CA GLY A 96 8.44 5.35 7.90
C GLY A 96 8.61 4.14 8.82
N ASP A 97 8.96 2.97 8.28
CA ASP A 97 9.23 1.78 9.09
C ASP A 97 10.55 1.88 9.88
N ALA A 98 11.58 2.49 9.30
CA ALA A 98 12.83 2.75 10.02
C ALA A 98 12.61 3.75 11.15
N TYR A 99 11.81 4.79 10.91
CA TYR A 99 11.44 5.75 11.95
C TYR A 99 10.57 5.13 13.04
N LYS A 100 9.56 4.33 12.67
CA LYS A 100 8.78 3.55 13.65
C LYS A 100 9.66 2.66 14.51
N SER A 101 10.59 1.93 13.89
CA SER A 101 11.49 1.04 14.63
C SER A 101 12.40 1.81 15.59
N TYR A 102 12.89 2.97 15.18
CA TYR A 102 13.66 3.87 16.06
C TYR A 102 12.82 4.36 17.24
N LEU A 103 11.59 4.81 17.01
CA LEU A 103 10.70 5.25 18.09
C LEU A 103 10.34 4.11 19.05
N MET A 104 10.08 2.92 18.55
CA MET A 104 9.80 1.73 19.36
C MET A 104 11.03 1.33 20.22
N ASN A 105 12.23 1.37 19.63
CA ASN A 105 13.47 1.14 20.39
C ASN A 105 13.67 2.18 21.47
N LYS A 106 13.57 3.47 21.13
CA LYS A 106 13.79 4.59 22.06
C LYS A 106 12.81 4.57 23.23
N LYS A 107 11.55 4.21 22.98
CA LYS A 107 10.50 4.30 23.98
C LYS A 107 10.34 3.05 24.82
N PHE A 108 10.36 1.88 24.19
CA PHE A 108 10.08 0.62 24.85
C PHE A 108 11.34 -0.20 25.11
N ASN A 109 12.53 0.33 24.79
CA ASN A 109 13.82 -0.38 24.86
C ASN A 109 13.83 -1.73 24.11
N TRP A 110 13.00 -1.86 23.09
CA TRP A 110 12.95 -3.07 22.27
C TRP A 110 14.16 -3.18 21.36
N LYS A 111 14.70 -4.37 21.22
CA LYS A 111 15.88 -4.60 20.34
C LYS A 111 15.54 -4.23 18.90
N LEU A 112 16.22 -3.20 18.37
CA LEU A 112 15.97 -2.63 17.05
C LEU A 112 15.93 -3.67 15.94
N SER A 113 16.91 -4.61 15.93
CA SER A 113 16.98 -5.66 14.92
C SER A 113 15.76 -6.61 14.92
N LYS A 114 15.16 -6.87 16.10
CA LYS A 114 13.93 -7.68 16.20
C LYS A 114 12.73 -6.91 15.68
N VAL A 115 12.59 -5.64 16.05
CA VAL A 115 11.49 -4.78 15.58
C VAL A 115 11.51 -4.64 14.07
N VAL A 116 12.69 -4.35 13.48
CA VAL A 116 12.84 -4.24 12.02
C VAL A 116 12.42 -5.54 11.33
N LYS A 117 12.83 -6.71 11.86
CA LYS A 117 12.42 -8.01 11.30
C LYS A 117 10.89 -8.19 11.30
N LEU A 118 10.20 -7.76 12.37
CA LEU A 118 8.74 -7.88 12.46
C LEU A 118 8.01 -6.89 11.54
N LEU A 119 8.55 -5.68 11.35
CA LEU A 119 8.03 -4.73 10.37
C LEU A 119 8.20 -5.26 8.93
N LEU A 120 9.34 -5.89 8.64
CA LEU A 120 9.56 -6.56 7.35
C LEU A 120 8.59 -7.73 7.16
N LEU A 121 8.38 -8.55 8.19
CA LEU A 121 7.39 -9.64 8.13
C LEU A 121 5.98 -9.11 7.83
N ASP A 122 5.57 -8.03 8.48
CA ASP A 122 4.29 -7.38 8.22
C ASP A 122 4.14 -6.98 6.74
N ARG A 123 5.19 -6.39 6.17
CA ARG A 123 5.24 -6.03 4.74
C ARG A 123 5.19 -7.25 3.83
N MET A 124 5.97 -8.29 4.14
CA MET A 124 6.03 -9.51 3.33
C MET A 124 4.69 -10.24 3.29
N ILE A 125 3.97 -10.32 4.41
CA ILE A 125 2.64 -10.95 4.44
C ILE A 125 1.67 -10.15 3.58
N GLY A 126 1.64 -8.81 3.71
CA GLY A 126 0.80 -7.96 2.88
C GLY A 126 1.08 -8.10 1.39
N LEU A 127 2.35 -8.08 1.01
CA LEU A 127 2.78 -8.26 -0.38
C LEU A 127 2.42 -9.65 -0.91
N GLY A 128 2.63 -10.69 -0.09
CA GLY A 128 2.30 -12.06 -0.46
C GLY A 128 0.82 -12.25 -0.76
N VAL A 129 -0.07 -11.62 0.02
CA VAL A 129 -1.52 -11.64 -0.25
C VAL A 129 -1.85 -10.93 -1.56
N LEU A 130 -1.22 -9.78 -1.85
CA LEU A 130 -1.39 -9.11 -3.15
C LEU A 130 -0.95 -10.00 -4.31
N CYS A 131 0.19 -10.68 -4.19
CA CYS A 131 0.65 -11.61 -5.22
C CYS A 131 -0.33 -12.79 -5.39
N CYS A 132 -0.89 -13.33 -4.32
CA CYS A 132 -1.92 -14.37 -4.41
C CYS A 132 -3.16 -13.88 -5.17
N ILE A 133 -3.66 -12.68 -4.85
CA ILE A 133 -4.82 -12.08 -5.54
C ILE A 133 -4.48 -11.86 -7.03
N LEU A 134 -3.30 -11.33 -7.33
CA LEU A 134 -2.85 -11.08 -8.71
C LEU A 134 -2.82 -12.36 -9.54
N ILE A 135 -2.22 -13.43 -9.01
CA ILE A 135 -2.14 -14.72 -9.70
C ILE A 135 -3.54 -15.27 -9.93
N GLY A 136 -4.41 -15.21 -8.91
CA GLY A 136 -5.79 -15.69 -9.04
C GLY A 136 -6.60 -14.92 -10.08
N LEU A 137 -6.46 -13.61 -10.15
CA LEU A 137 -7.12 -12.78 -11.18
C LEU A 137 -6.57 -13.09 -12.58
N TYR A 138 -5.26 -13.25 -12.70
CA TYR A 138 -4.63 -13.61 -13.96
C TYR A 138 -5.13 -14.95 -14.50
N GLU A 139 -5.26 -15.97 -13.63
CA GLU A 139 -5.81 -17.28 -14.00
C GLU A 139 -7.24 -17.19 -14.51
N ILE A 140 -8.10 -16.37 -13.88
CA ILE A 140 -9.50 -16.19 -14.29
C ILE A 140 -9.58 -15.53 -15.66
N ILE A 141 -8.82 -14.45 -15.88
CA ILE A 141 -8.98 -13.58 -17.05
C ILE A 141 -8.29 -14.15 -18.29
N PHE A 142 -7.04 -14.60 -18.12
CA PHE A 142 -6.19 -14.95 -19.27
C PHE A 142 -6.13 -16.45 -19.56
N LEU A 143 -6.32 -17.29 -18.56
CA LEU A 143 -6.19 -18.74 -18.72
C LEU A 143 -7.54 -19.45 -18.75
N ASN A 144 -8.66 -18.75 -18.54
CA ASN A 144 -10.02 -19.31 -18.47
C ASN A 144 -10.08 -20.56 -17.56
N PHE A 145 -9.31 -20.57 -16.47
CA PHE A 145 -9.28 -21.70 -15.57
C PHE A 145 -10.59 -21.85 -14.81
N ASN A 146 -10.97 -23.11 -14.60
CA ASN A 146 -12.10 -23.45 -13.78
C ASN A 146 -11.87 -23.01 -12.32
N PHE A 147 -12.93 -22.56 -11.64
CA PHE A 147 -12.92 -22.12 -10.24
C PHE A 147 -12.18 -23.07 -9.27
N ILE A 148 -12.17 -24.37 -9.58
CA ILE A 148 -11.44 -25.38 -8.79
C ILE A 148 -9.92 -25.14 -8.85
N TYR A 149 -9.36 -24.86 -10.04
CA TYR A 149 -7.91 -24.60 -10.17
C TYR A 149 -7.52 -23.33 -9.42
N LEU A 150 -8.35 -22.29 -9.48
CA LEU A 150 -8.14 -21.05 -8.72
C LEU A 150 -8.03 -21.34 -7.20
N ILE A 151 -8.98 -22.11 -6.65
CA ILE A 151 -8.93 -22.49 -5.23
C ILE A 151 -7.65 -23.25 -4.91
N LEU A 152 -7.28 -24.22 -5.74
CA LEU A 152 -6.08 -25.03 -5.53
C LEU A 152 -4.81 -24.16 -5.56
N THR A 153 -4.70 -23.23 -6.51
CA THR A 153 -3.56 -22.31 -6.59
C THR A 153 -3.48 -21.39 -5.38
N LEU A 154 -4.61 -20.79 -4.96
CA LEU A 154 -4.64 -19.94 -3.78
C LEU A 154 -4.31 -20.70 -2.49
N CYS A 155 -4.79 -21.94 -2.34
CA CYS A 155 -4.44 -22.80 -1.24
C CYS A 155 -2.94 -23.15 -1.26
N PHE A 156 -2.39 -23.52 -2.42
CA PHE A 156 -0.98 -23.84 -2.57
C PHE A 156 -0.07 -22.65 -2.22
N LEU A 157 -0.37 -21.46 -2.76
CA LEU A 157 0.39 -20.24 -2.47
C LEU A 157 0.32 -19.84 -0.99
N SER A 158 -0.86 -19.99 -0.36
CA SER A 158 -1.00 -19.69 1.07
C SER A 158 -0.24 -20.67 1.95
N ILE A 159 -0.17 -21.95 1.55
CA ILE A 159 0.64 -22.98 2.22
C ILE A 159 2.13 -22.66 2.08
N ILE A 160 2.60 -22.27 0.91
CA ILE A 160 3.99 -21.83 0.70
C ILE A 160 4.31 -20.66 1.62
N GLY A 161 3.46 -19.62 1.64
CA GLY A 161 3.62 -18.45 2.50
C GLY A 161 3.70 -18.82 3.99
N TYR A 162 2.84 -19.74 4.43
CA TYR A 162 2.88 -20.29 5.80
C TYR A 162 4.22 -20.93 6.13
N TYR A 163 4.72 -21.82 5.26
CA TYR A 163 6.00 -22.49 5.49
C TYR A 163 7.18 -21.51 5.44
N MET A 164 7.16 -20.51 4.55
CA MET A 164 8.18 -19.46 4.52
C MET A 164 8.23 -18.68 5.84
N VAL A 165 7.08 -18.26 6.35
CA VAL A 165 7.01 -17.55 7.65
C VAL A 165 7.49 -18.45 8.78
N LYS A 166 7.10 -19.73 8.81
CA LYS A 166 7.53 -20.72 9.79
C LYS A 166 9.05 -20.90 9.79
N LEU A 167 9.68 -21.00 8.63
CA LEU A 167 11.13 -21.19 8.49
C LEU A 167 11.91 -19.95 8.96
N ILE A 168 11.44 -18.75 8.61
CA ILE A 168 12.15 -17.50 8.91
C ILE A 168 11.94 -17.05 10.36
N PHE A 169 10.71 -17.18 10.89
CA PHE A 169 10.33 -16.60 12.17
C PHE A 169 10.07 -17.63 13.28
N LYS A 170 10.11 -18.92 12.95
CA LYS A 170 9.89 -20.04 13.90
C LYS A 170 8.55 -19.99 14.66
N ASN A 171 7.62 -19.13 14.25
CA ASN A 171 6.32 -18.97 14.88
C ASN A 171 5.21 -19.20 13.85
N GLN A 172 4.37 -20.20 14.10
CA GLN A 172 3.37 -20.70 13.15
C GLN A 172 2.05 -19.94 13.24
N ASN A 173 1.72 -19.40 14.41
CA ASN A 173 0.39 -18.84 14.69
C ASN A 173 0.16 -17.47 14.06
N ILE A 174 1.24 -16.76 13.69
CA ILE A 174 1.18 -15.40 13.16
C ILE A 174 0.56 -15.36 11.75
N PHE A 175 0.80 -16.38 10.92
CA PHE A 175 0.53 -16.31 9.49
C PHE A 175 -0.97 -16.14 9.18
N TRP A 176 -1.81 -17.08 9.60
CA TRP A 176 -3.22 -17.11 9.16
C TRP A 176 -4.01 -15.87 9.57
N LYS A 177 -3.84 -15.42 10.81
CA LYS A 177 -4.52 -14.21 11.27
C LYS A 177 -4.00 -12.96 10.57
N SER A 178 -2.69 -12.86 10.32
CA SER A 178 -2.11 -11.74 9.56
C SER A 178 -2.50 -11.80 8.09
N PHE A 179 -2.66 -13.00 7.52
CA PHE A 179 -3.19 -13.19 6.17
C PHE A 179 -4.63 -12.65 6.06
N LEU A 180 -5.51 -13.00 6.99
CA LEU A 180 -6.88 -12.49 7.03
C LEU A 180 -6.94 -10.96 7.18
N TYR A 181 -6.12 -10.38 8.05
CA TYR A 181 -6.00 -8.92 8.14
C TYR A 181 -5.54 -8.29 6.81
N SER A 182 -4.59 -8.94 6.11
CA SER A 182 -4.12 -8.44 4.83
C SER A 182 -5.21 -8.53 3.76
N LEU A 183 -5.95 -9.63 3.72
CA LEU A 183 -7.07 -9.79 2.81
C LEU A 183 -8.13 -8.71 3.04
N ALA A 184 -8.56 -8.51 4.29
CA ALA A 184 -9.51 -7.45 4.64
C ALA A 184 -8.99 -6.06 4.27
N ASN A 185 -7.69 -5.78 4.52
CA ASN A 185 -7.06 -4.52 4.13
C ASN A 185 -7.16 -4.26 2.62
N HIS A 186 -6.77 -5.25 1.80
CA HIS A 186 -6.80 -5.09 0.34
C HIS A 186 -8.22 -5.02 -0.21
N THR A 187 -9.18 -5.77 0.36
CA THR A 187 -10.59 -5.66 -0.01
C THR A 187 -11.10 -4.23 0.20
N ILE A 188 -10.77 -3.60 1.33
CA ILE A 188 -11.17 -2.21 1.59
C ILE A 188 -10.47 -1.24 0.63
N GLN A 189 -9.21 -1.48 0.26
CA GLN A 189 -8.52 -0.68 -0.75
C GLN A 189 -9.16 -0.81 -2.13
N PHE A 190 -9.63 -2.01 -2.51
CA PHE A 190 -10.40 -2.19 -3.75
C PHE A 190 -11.74 -1.44 -3.70
N ILE A 191 -12.45 -1.44 -2.57
CA ILE A 191 -13.66 -0.64 -2.42
C ILE A 191 -13.34 0.86 -2.62
N SER A 192 -12.25 1.36 -2.05
CA SER A 192 -11.80 2.74 -2.28
C SER A 192 -11.51 2.99 -3.77
N LEU A 193 -10.86 2.06 -4.46
CA LEU A 193 -10.62 2.13 -5.91
C LEU A 193 -11.94 2.17 -6.68
N PHE A 194 -12.91 1.31 -6.37
CA PHE A 194 -14.22 1.31 -7.03
C PHE A 194 -14.96 2.65 -6.90
N ILE A 195 -14.88 3.31 -5.74
CA ILE A 195 -15.45 4.65 -5.56
C ILE A 195 -14.77 5.68 -6.49
N ILE A 196 -13.46 5.57 -6.69
CA ILE A 196 -12.72 6.42 -7.64
C ILE A 196 -13.18 6.12 -9.08
N LEU A 197 -13.29 4.85 -9.47
CA LEU A 197 -13.75 4.46 -10.81
C LEU A 197 -15.17 4.97 -11.08
N TYR A 198 -16.06 4.82 -10.11
CA TYR A 198 -17.41 5.35 -10.20
C TYR A 198 -17.42 6.87 -10.38
N SER A 199 -16.55 7.61 -9.70
CA SER A 199 -16.44 9.06 -9.84
C SER A 199 -15.93 9.51 -11.21
N LEU A 200 -15.22 8.62 -11.93
CA LEU A 200 -14.71 8.83 -13.29
C LEU A 200 -15.68 8.33 -14.36
N GLY A 201 -16.85 7.79 -13.98
CA GLY A 201 -17.82 7.23 -14.92
C GLY A 201 -17.37 5.92 -15.59
N ILE A 202 -16.47 5.18 -14.94
CA ILE A 202 -15.97 3.89 -15.46
C ILE A 202 -16.88 2.78 -14.97
N GLU A 203 -17.53 2.08 -15.90
CA GLU A 203 -18.49 1.02 -15.60
C GLU A 203 -18.01 -0.38 -16.01
N ASP A 204 -16.92 -0.48 -16.77
CA ASP A 204 -16.39 -1.73 -17.32
C ASP A 204 -14.91 -1.91 -17.01
N GLY A 205 -14.37 -3.12 -17.27
CA GLY A 205 -12.93 -3.41 -17.18
C GLY A 205 -12.39 -3.52 -15.76
N TYR A 206 -13.23 -3.78 -14.78
CA TYR A 206 -12.83 -3.77 -13.36
C TYR A 206 -11.72 -4.76 -13.03
N PHE A 207 -11.70 -5.93 -13.66
CA PHE A 207 -10.69 -6.95 -13.34
C PHE A 207 -9.32 -6.54 -13.86
N GLU A 208 -9.23 -6.01 -15.07
CA GLU A 208 -8.00 -5.50 -15.67
C GLU A 208 -7.47 -4.32 -14.86
N ILE A 209 -8.36 -3.41 -14.45
CA ILE A 209 -8.01 -2.27 -13.60
C ILE A 209 -7.46 -2.73 -12.25
N ILE A 210 -8.05 -3.76 -11.63
CA ILE A 210 -7.54 -4.31 -10.36
C ILE A 210 -6.15 -4.93 -10.55
N ILE A 211 -5.89 -5.63 -11.66
CA ILE A 211 -4.54 -6.15 -11.96
C ILE A 211 -3.54 -5.00 -12.05
N VAL A 212 -3.84 -3.96 -12.83
CA VAL A 212 -2.98 -2.77 -12.97
C VAL A 212 -2.78 -2.09 -11.61
N PHE A 213 -3.84 -1.98 -10.81
CA PHE A 213 -3.77 -1.43 -9.47
C PHE A 213 -2.86 -2.24 -8.54
N ILE A 214 -2.96 -3.58 -8.55
CA ILE A 214 -2.10 -4.45 -7.75
C ILE A 214 -0.64 -4.30 -8.18
N LEU A 215 -0.37 -4.33 -9.49
CA LEU A 215 0.97 -4.10 -10.02
C LEU A 215 1.52 -2.74 -9.56
N SER A 216 0.73 -1.67 -9.70
CA SER A 216 1.12 -0.34 -9.26
C SER A 216 1.39 -0.28 -7.74
N SER A 217 0.63 -1.03 -6.94
CA SER A 217 0.81 -1.11 -5.49
C SER A 217 2.08 -1.87 -5.11
N ILE A 218 2.41 -2.96 -5.81
CA ILE A 218 3.65 -3.71 -5.61
C ILE A 218 4.87 -2.82 -5.92
N PHE A 219 4.85 -2.16 -7.07
CA PHE A 219 5.97 -1.32 -7.51
C PHE A 219 6.07 0.02 -6.75
N SER A 220 5.00 0.47 -6.10
CA SER A 220 5.00 1.71 -5.29
C SER A 220 6.04 1.71 -4.15
N VAL A 221 6.52 0.54 -3.75
CA VAL A 221 7.59 0.40 -2.73
C VAL A 221 8.89 1.08 -3.17
N PHE A 222 9.12 1.24 -4.47
CA PHE A 222 10.34 1.83 -5.02
C PHE A 222 10.30 3.36 -5.14
N SER A 223 9.13 4.00 -4.90
CA SER A 223 8.98 5.45 -4.93
C SER A 223 8.46 6.02 -3.60
N PHE A 224 8.44 7.34 -3.45
CA PHE A 224 7.83 7.98 -2.29
C PHE A 224 6.31 7.85 -2.33
N GLY A 225 5.76 7.09 -1.40
CA GLY A 225 4.32 6.90 -1.27
C GLY A 225 3.61 6.35 -2.52
N GLY A 226 4.37 5.86 -3.51
CA GLY A 226 3.85 5.42 -4.79
C GLY A 226 3.77 6.52 -5.85
N ILE A 227 4.13 7.76 -5.52
CA ILE A 227 4.07 8.92 -6.43
C ILE A 227 4.94 8.65 -7.67
N GLY A 228 4.41 8.94 -8.83
CA GLY A 228 5.03 8.76 -10.13
C GLY A 228 4.90 7.34 -10.68
N ILE A 229 5.24 6.32 -9.91
CA ILE A 229 5.18 4.91 -10.34
C ILE A 229 3.73 4.47 -10.57
N ARG A 230 2.82 4.82 -9.69
CA ARG A 230 1.42 4.41 -9.82
C ARG A 230 0.79 5.05 -11.05
N GLU A 231 0.95 6.34 -11.22
CA GLU A 231 0.47 7.09 -12.37
C GLU A 231 1.08 6.55 -13.67
N TYR A 232 2.39 6.27 -13.67
CA TYR A 232 3.08 5.69 -14.81
C TYR A 232 2.58 4.30 -15.21
N ILE A 233 2.36 3.41 -14.24
CA ILE A 233 1.86 2.06 -14.52
C ILE A 233 0.45 2.12 -15.11
N PHE A 234 -0.43 2.98 -14.57
CA PHE A 234 -1.74 3.20 -15.15
C PHE A 234 -1.65 3.80 -16.56
N LEU A 235 -0.84 4.84 -16.76
CA LEU A 235 -0.57 5.43 -18.07
C LEU A 235 -0.12 4.38 -19.09
N SER A 236 0.86 3.56 -18.73
CA SER A 236 1.43 2.51 -19.61
C SER A 236 0.42 1.40 -19.91
N SER A 237 -0.58 1.22 -19.08
CA SER A 237 -1.64 0.23 -19.26
C SER A 237 -2.88 0.78 -19.98
N ALA A 238 -2.88 2.05 -20.40
CA ALA A 238 -4.02 2.71 -20.99
C ALA A 238 -4.58 1.96 -22.23
N SER A 239 -3.70 1.46 -23.10
CA SER A 239 -4.08 0.67 -24.27
C SER A 239 -4.71 -0.68 -23.91
N ILE A 240 -4.25 -1.33 -22.83
CA ILE A 240 -4.81 -2.60 -22.35
C ILE A 240 -6.20 -2.38 -21.75
N LEU A 241 -6.38 -1.23 -21.07
CA LEU A 241 -7.64 -0.84 -20.45
C LEU A 241 -8.65 -0.25 -21.44
N ASN A 242 -8.25 0.01 -22.69
CA ASN A 242 -9.03 0.73 -23.69
C ASN A 242 -9.46 2.14 -23.23
N PHE A 243 -8.60 2.82 -22.48
CA PHE A 243 -8.80 4.17 -21.96
C PHE A 243 -7.88 5.18 -22.65
N SER A 244 -8.24 6.46 -22.57
CA SER A 244 -7.26 7.50 -22.89
C SER A 244 -6.12 7.49 -21.86
N PRO A 245 -4.90 7.89 -22.23
CA PRO A 245 -3.76 8.00 -21.32
C PRO A 245 -4.07 8.83 -20.07
N GLU A 246 -4.81 9.93 -20.26
CA GLU A 246 -5.18 10.87 -19.20
C GLU A 246 -6.18 10.26 -18.22
N LEU A 247 -7.20 9.55 -18.71
CA LEU A 247 -8.18 8.86 -17.86
C LEU A 247 -7.49 7.77 -17.05
N SER A 248 -6.64 6.96 -17.70
CA SER A 248 -5.92 5.89 -17.01
C SER A 248 -4.98 6.44 -15.93
N ALA A 249 -4.17 7.46 -16.24
CA ALA A 249 -3.29 8.10 -15.26
C ALA A 249 -4.07 8.75 -14.10
N SER A 250 -5.27 9.29 -14.37
CA SER A 250 -6.14 9.87 -13.34
C SER A 250 -6.55 8.87 -12.27
N ILE A 251 -6.76 7.61 -12.61
CA ILE A 251 -7.07 6.55 -11.63
C ILE A 251 -5.93 6.42 -10.62
N GLY A 252 -4.69 6.30 -11.13
CA GLY A 252 -3.49 6.21 -10.29
C GLY A 252 -3.31 7.45 -9.40
N LEU A 253 -3.48 8.64 -9.99
CA LEU A 253 -3.32 9.93 -9.31
C LEU A 253 -4.34 10.10 -8.17
N LEU A 254 -5.63 9.83 -8.42
CA LEU A 254 -6.69 9.96 -7.42
C LEU A 254 -6.50 9.00 -6.25
N PHE A 255 -6.04 7.78 -6.54
CA PHE A 255 -5.70 6.85 -5.48
C PHE A 255 -4.47 7.31 -4.68
N THR A 256 -3.45 7.85 -5.34
CA THR A 256 -2.29 8.44 -4.66
C THR A 256 -2.69 9.62 -3.78
N ILE A 257 -3.59 10.49 -4.25
CA ILE A 257 -4.15 11.61 -3.46
C ILE A 257 -4.91 11.09 -2.25
N SER A 258 -5.76 10.08 -2.41
CA SER A 258 -6.51 9.45 -1.31
C SER A 258 -5.58 8.88 -0.24
N ALA A 259 -4.49 8.23 -0.65
CA ALA A 259 -3.47 7.71 0.24
C ALA A 259 -2.68 8.83 0.95
N ALA A 260 -2.34 9.91 0.23
CA ALA A 260 -1.67 11.08 0.79
C ALA A 260 -2.54 11.76 1.86
N ILE A 261 -3.81 12.04 1.56
CA ILE A 261 -4.78 12.61 2.53
C ILE A 261 -4.85 11.74 3.78
N SER A 262 -4.94 10.41 3.61
CA SER A 262 -5.01 9.45 4.71
C SER A 262 -3.74 9.42 5.59
N SER A 263 -2.61 9.89 5.09
CA SER A 263 -1.35 9.97 5.84
C SER A 263 -1.19 11.26 6.65
N LEU A 264 -1.94 12.33 6.31
CA LEU A 264 -1.84 13.65 6.96
C LEU A 264 -2.07 13.63 8.49
N PRO A 265 -2.97 12.81 9.06
CA PRO A 265 -3.11 12.73 10.51
C PRO A 265 -1.82 12.40 11.24
N GLY A 266 -0.85 11.75 10.58
CA GLY A 266 0.48 11.48 11.12
C GLY A 266 1.27 12.74 11.46
N LEU A 267 1.08 13.84 10.71
CA LEU A 267 1.72 15.12 10.95
C LEU A 267 1.40 15.69 12.34
N LYS A 268 0.14 15.58 12.77
CA LYS A 268 -0.30 16.05 14.10
C LYS A 268 0.55 15.44 15.21
N PHE A 269 0.82 14.12 15.10
CA PHE A 269 1.59 13.41 16.11
C PHE A 269 3.09 13.69 16.06
N ILE A 270 3.62 14.14 14.92
CA ILE A 270 5.01 14.58 14.79
C ILE A 270 5.20 15.94 15.46
N ILE A 271 4.29 16.88 15.23
CA ILE A 271 4.38 18.25 15.75
C ILE A 271 4.15 18.29 17.28
N SER A 272 3.15 17.53 17.78
CA SER A 272 2.74 17.59 19.17
C SER A 272 3.72 16.95 20.14
N LYS A 273 4.86 16.42 19.67
CA LYS A 273 5.87 15.65 20.43
C LYS A 273 5.24 14.57 21.33
N PRO A 274 5.72 13.37 21.37
CA PRO A 274 4.96 12.16 21.69
C PRO A 274 4.65 11.95 23.18
N ASP A 275 3.92 12.84 23.84
CA ASP A 275 3.23 12.50 25.10
C ASP A 275 2.16 11.41 24.91
N TYR A 276 1.70 11.20 23.66
CA TYR A 276 0.76 10.13 23.31
C TYR A 276 1.33 8.72 23.39
N LEU A 277 2.61 8.61 23.63
CA LEU A 277 3.28 7.33 23.82
C LEU A 277 3.48 7.01 25.34
N LYS A 278 3.08 7.90 26.25
CA LYS A 278 3.06 7.62 27.70
C LYS A 278 1.98 6.62 28.09
#